data_bf898382429b4cab2859b8ab993cc8b2
#
_entry.id   bf898382429b4cab2859b8ab993cc8b2
#
_cell.length_a   1.000
_cell.length_b   1.000
_cell.length_c   1.000
_cell.angle_alpha   90.00
_cell.angle_beta   90.00
_cell.angle_gamma   90.00
#
_symmetry.space_group_name_H-M   'P 1'
#
loop_
_entity.id
_entity.type
_entity.pdbx_description
1 polymer ?
#
loop_
_entity_poly.entity_id
_entity_poly.type
_entity_poly.pdbx_seq_one_letter_code
_entity_poly.pdbx_strand_id
1 'polypeptide(L)'
;MSRGRKVKKGKSHRGIYILPNIFTSLNLFFGFYAVIASINGRFVAAAAAIIIGVVFDIMDGKIARATNTVSKFGIEYDSLADLISFGLAPGIMIYLWHLKPMGRIGWLAAFLYMACGALRLARFNSQVGITSSDHFVGLPIPAGAGMAATAVLFCHKLGIETKINPIFILVMLYLLSFLMVSTIKYNSFKRAELFKKMNFNVLVTSILVLIFIAAQPSVALFFLALFYVASGPLMRFKHHREKTRKALKTSDANEQGSSPI
;
A
#
# COMPACT_ATOMS: atom_id res chain seq x y z
N MET A 1 23.67 53.24 20.16
CA MET A 1 24.52 52.09 19.82
C MET A 1 23.66 50.86 19.72
N SER A 2 23.20 50.52 18.52
CA SER A 2 22.35 49.33 18.25
C SER A 2 23.23 48.19 17.76
N ARG A 3 23.38 47.12 18.55
CA ARG A 3 24.11 45.90 18.15
C ARG A 3 23.26 45.07 17.22
N GLY A 4 23.59 45.11 15.92
CA GLY A 4 23.01 44.26 14.90
C GLY A 4 23.25 42.77 15.22
N ARG A 5 22.16 42.02 15.44
CA ARG A 5 22.14 40.57 15.61
C ARG A 5 22.44 39.92 14.26
N LYS A 6 23.67 39.46 14.04
CA LYS A 6 24.04 38.64 12.87
C LYS A 6 23.24 37.32 12.90
N VAL A 7 22.24 37.21 12.03
CA VAL A 7 21.57 35.96 11.76
C VAL A 7 22.59 35.02 11.11
N LYS A 8 22.99 33.97 11.83
CA LYS A 8 23.80 32.86 11.26
C LYS A 8 22.99 32.20 10.18
N LYS A 9 23.30 32.46 8.90
CA LYS A 9 22.86 31.62 7.76
C LYS A 9 23.42 30.22 7.98
N GLY A 10 22.54 29.29 8.36
CA GLY A 10 22.88 27.86 8.40
C GLY A 10 23.36 27.43 7.03
N LYS A 11 24.51 26.76 6.96
CA LYS A 11 25.03 26.14 5.75
C LYS A 11 23.98 25.11 5.29
N SER A 12 23.27 25.45 4.23
CA SER A 12 22.38 24.52 3.52
C SER A 12 23.26 23.39 2.96
N HIS A 13 23.19 22.21 3.56
CA HIS A 13 23.82 20.99 3.04
C HIS A 13 23.05 20.54 1.79
N ARG A 14 23.31 21.16 0.65
CA ARG A 14 22.67 20.83 -0.66
C ARG A 14 22.75 19.36 -1.03
N GLY A 15 23.74 18.62 -0.54
CA GLY A 15 23.92 17.18 -0.82
C GLY A 15 22.92 16.26 -0.13
N ILE A 16 22.30 16.68 0.99
CA ILE A 16 21.41 15.81 1.79
C ILE A 16 20.03 15.63 1.11
N TYR A 17 19.58 16.63 0.30
CA TYR A 17 18.33 16.54 -0.48
C TYR A 17 18.40 15.56 -1.65
N ILE A 18 19.59 15.16 -2.09
CA ILE A 18 19.79 14.26 -3.23
C ILE A 18 19.49 12.81 -2.83
N LEU A 19 19.79 12.44 -1.59
CA LEU A 19 19.73 11.07 -1.12
C LEU A 19 18.29 10.46 -1.23
N PRO A 20 17.21 11.07 -0.72
CA PRO A 20 15.86 10.52 -0.90
C PRO A 20 15.51 10.36 -2.39
N ASN A 21 15.82 11.37 -3.22
CA ASN A 21 15.49 11.34 -4.65
C ASN A 21 16.21 10.21 -5.41
N ILE A 22 17.39 9.75 -4.95
CA ILE A 22 18.05 8.57 -5.51
C ILE A 22 17.21 7.32 -5.25
N PHE A 23 16.68 7.14 -4.05
CA PHE A 23 15.81 6.00 -3.72
C PHE A 23 14.50 6.04 -4.50
N THR A 24 13.89 7.22 -4.65
CA THR A 24 12.71 7.41 -5.52
C THR A 24 13.04 7.08 -6.98
N SER A 25 14.23 7.46 -7.47
CA SER A 25 14.68 7.08 -8.83
C SER A 25 14.90 5.59 -8.96
N LEU A 26 15.39 4.90 -7.92
CA LEU A 26 15.50 3.45 -7.91
C LEU A 26 14.13 2.77 -7.90
N ASN A 27 13.16 3.28 -7.11
CA ASN A 27 11.77 2.84 -7.19
C ASN A 27 11.26 2.94 -8.64
N LEU A 28 11.40 4.11 -9.27
CA LEU A 28 11.01 4.32 -10.67
C LEU A 28 11.71 3.38 -11.64
N PHE A 29 13.01 3.14 -11.46
CA PHE A 29 13.79 2.21 -12.28
C PHE A 29 13.24 0.78 -12.20
N PHE A 30 12.95 0.29 -10.99
CA PHE A 30 12.38 -1.05 -10.82
C PHE A 30 10.95 -1.16 -11.35
N GLY A 31 10.16 -0.08 -11.24
CA GLY A 31 8.84 0.02 -11.87
C GLY A 31 8.93 -0.08 -13.40
N PHE A 32 9.84 0.69 -14.01
CA PHE A 32 10.09 0.63 -15.46
C PHE A 32 10.60 -0.75 -15.89
N TYR A 33 11.56 -1.32 -15.15
CA TYR A 33 12.05 -2.67 -15.41
C TYR A 33 10.93 -3.71 -15.34
N ALA A 34 9.99 -3.58 -14.38
CA ALA A 34 8.85 -4.47 -14.26
C ALA A 34 7.95 -4.43 -15.50
N VAL A 35 7.74 -3.24 -16.10
CA VAL A 35 7.02 -3.09 -17.38
C VAL A 35 7.75 -3.84 -18.49
N ILE A 36 9.05 -3.62 -18.65
CA ILE A 36 9.86 -4.30 -19.68
C ILE A 36 9.87 -5.82 -19.48
N ALA A 37 10.02 -6.28 -18.24
CA ALA A 37 9.98 -7.71 -17.92
C ALA A 37 8.61 -8.31 -18.25
N SER A 38 7.52 -7.59 -17.99
CA SER A 38 6.15 -8.01 -18.30
C SER A 38 5.91 -8.14 -19.81
N ILE A 39 6.40 -7.18 -20.60
CA ILE A 39 6.31 -7.21 -22.06
C ILE A 39 7.06 -8.43 -22.61
N ASN A 40 8.18 -8.79 -22.02
CA ASN A 40 8.97 -9.96 -22.38
C ASN A 40 8.45 -11.29 -21.78
N GLY A 41 7.27 -11.31 -21.16
CA GLY A 41 6.68 -12.50 -20.54
C GLY A 41 7.37 -13.00 -19.27
N ARG A 42 8.32 -12.23 -18.71
CA ARG A 42 9.06 -12.59 -17.48
C ARG A 42 8.33 -12.10 -16.24
N PHE A 43 7.15 -12.65 -16.00
CA PHE A 43 6.24 -12.17 -14.95
C PHE A 43 6.79 -12.32 -13.52
N VAL A 44 7.57 -13.37 -13.24
CA VAL A 44 8.24 -13.55 -11.95
C VAL A 44 9.26 -12.44 -11.70
N ALA A 45 10.05 -12.09 -12.73
CA ALA A 45 11.02 -10.98 -12.64
C ALA A 45 10.31 -9.62 -12.48
N ALA A 46 9.19 -9.42 -13.18
CA ALA A 46 8.37 -8.23 -13.06
C ALA A 46 7.79 -8.09 -11.64
N ALA A 47 7.22 -9.16 -11.09
CA ALA A 47 6.69 -9.19 -9.74
C ALA A 47 7.77 -8.93 -8.67
N ALA A 48 8.94 -9.56 -8.82
CA ALA A 48 10.08 -9.30 -7.94
C ALA A 48 10.54 -7.84 -7.99
N ALA A 49 10.61 -7.25 -9.19
CA ALA A 49 10.98 -5.85 -9.38
C ALA A 49 9.98 -4.90 -8.70
N ILE A 50 8.66 -5.16 -8.80
CA ILE A 50 7.64 -4.38 -8.09
C ILE A 50 7.88 -4.43 -6.58
N ILE A 51 8.15 -5.62 -6.02
CA ILE A 51 8.41 -5.77 -4.57
C ILE A 51 9.69 -5.02 -4.15
N ILE A 52 10.74 -5.07 -4.96
CA ILE A 52 11.96 -4.30 -4.72
C ILE A 52 11.66 -2.79 -4.76
N GLY A 53 10.84 -2.34 -5.72
CA GLY A 53 10.35 -0.96 -5.79
C GLY A 53 9.66 -0.52 -4.50
N VAL A 54 8.78 -1.35 -3.91
CA VAL A 54 8.14 -1.08 -2.61
C VAL A 54 9.17 -0.89 -1.49
N VAL A 55 10.27 -1.65 -1.50
CA VAL A 55 11.33 -1.49 -0.50
C VAL A 55 12.02 -0.13 -0.63
N PHE A 56 12.33 0.30 -1.87
CA PHE A 56 12.95 1.60 -2.13
C PHE A 56 12.02 2.77 -1.78
N ASP A 57 10.71 2.68 -2.08
CA ASP A 57 9.68 3.64 -1.66
C ASP A 57 9.62 3.80 -0.13
N ILE A 58 9.62 2.69 0.61
CA ILE A 58 9.65 2.76 2.08
C ILE A 58 10.94 3.41 2.59
N MET A 59 12.06 3.19 1.90
CA MET A 59 13.36 3.74 2.30
C MET A 59 13.44 5.23 2.05
N ASP A 60 13.01 5.75 0.89
CA ASP A 60 13.07 7.19 0.59
C ASP A 60 12.22 8.01 1.58
N GLY A 61 11.00 7.57 1.86
CA GLY A 61 10.15 8.21 2.85
C GLY A 61 10.71 8.18 4.28
N LYS A 62 11.41 7.11 4.68
CA LYS A 62 12.10 7.04 5.97
C LYS A 62 13.32 7.97 6.01
N ILE A 63 14.14 7.97 4.96
CA ILE A 63 15.35 8.79 4.85
C ILE A 63 14.97 10.28 4.83
N ALA A 64 14.00 10.68 4.01
CA ALA A 64 13.54 12.06 3.93
C ALA A 64 13.09 12.60 5.30
N ARG A 65 12.35 11.79 6.07
CA ARG A 65 11.94 12.16 7.45
C ARG A 65 13.09 12.17 8.43
N ALA A 66 14.01 11.21 8.38
CA ALA A 66 15.15 11.12 9.29
C ALA A 66 16.16 12.27 9.08
N THR A 67 16.30 12.73 7.83
CA THR A 67 17.22 13.80 7.46
C THR A 67 16.58 15.18 7.45
N ASN A 68 15.26 15.30 7.74
CA ASN A 68 14.49 16.54 7.62
C ASN A 68 14.63 17.21 6.24
N THR A 69 14.70 16.42 5.16
CA THR A 69 14.90 16.89 3.79
C THR A 69 13.64 16.78 2.93
N VAL A 70 12.48 16.76 3.56
CA VAL A 70 11.20 16.74 2.84
C VAL A 70 11.04 18.01 2.03
N SER A 71 10.91 17.89 0.70
CA SER A 71 10.72 19.01 -0.23
C SER A 71 9.43 18.83 -1.04
N LYS A 72 8.84 19.94 -1.51
CA LYS A 72 7.68 19.88 -2.42
C LYS A 72 7.99 19.08 -3.68
N PHE A 73 9.17 19.32 -4.29
CA PHE A 73 9.63 18.57 -5.45
C PHE A 73 9.73 17.08 -5.16
N GLY A 74 10.30 16.68 -4.00
CA GLY A 74 10.41 15.27 -3.62
C GLY A 74 9.06 14.56 -3.50
N ILE A 75 8.06 15.23 -2.89
CA ILE A 75 6.70 14.69 -2.76
C ILE A 75 6.04 14.46 -4.13
N GLU A 76 6.16 15.41 -5.05
CA GLU A 76 5.58 15.27 -6.39
C GLU A 76 6.32 14.21 -7.22
N TYR A 77 7.65 14.18 -7.13
CA TYR A 77 8.48 13.19 -7.82
C TYR A 77 8.19 11.76 -7.33
N ASP A 78 8.07 11.59 -6.02
CA ASP A 78 7.68 10.33 -5.38
C ASP A 78 6.30 9.85 -5.88
N SER A 79 5.31 10.72 -5.93
CA SER A 79 3.98 10.38 -6.44
C SER A 79 3.97 9.97 -7.91
N LEU A 80 4.84 10.58 -8.74
CA LEU A 80 4.99 10.18 -10.15
C LEU A 80 5.68 8.82 -10.27
N ALA A 81 6.73 8.58 -9.47
CA ALA A 81 7.42 7.30 -9.40
C ALA A 81 6.47 6.18 -8.95
N ASP A 82 5.69 6.44 -7.90
CA ASP A 82 4.69 5.52 -7.36
C ASP A 82 3.61 5.16 -8.37
N LEU A 83 3.13 6.14 -9.14
CA LEU A 83 2.15 5.88 -10.18
C LEU A 83 2.67 4.91 -11.25
N ILE A 84 3.93 5.03 -11.62
CA ILE A 84 4.56 4.13 -12.60
C ILE A 84 4.82 2.76 -11.97
N SER A 85 5.43 2.72 -10.79
CA SER A 85 5.89 1.48 -10.15
C SER A 85 4.76 0.66 -9.55
N PHE A 86 3.71 1.31 -9.03
CA PHE A 86 2.63 0.65 -8.29
C PHE A 86 1.25 0.80 -8.93
N GLY A 87 1.12 1.68 -9.94
CA GLY A 87 -0.09 1.80 -10.76
C GLY A 87 0.07 1.11 -12.11
N LEU A 88 0.96 1.64 -12.93
CA LEU A 88 1.15 1.20 -14.32
C LEU A 88 1.76 -0.21 -14.41
N ALA A 89 2.88 -0.44 -13.73
CA ALA A 89 3.63 -1.69 -13.85
C ALA A 89 2.82 -2.93 -13.41
N PRO A 90 2.13 -2.94 -12.24
CA PRO A 90 1.28 -4.06 -11.87
C PRO A 90 0.06 -4.23 -12.79
N GLY A 91 -0.53 -3.12 -13.26
CA GLY A 91 -1.64 -3.15 -14.22
C GLY A 91 -1.25 -3.85 -15.52
N ILE A 92 -0.12 -3.46 -16.11
CA ILE A 92 0.42 -4.09 -17.33
C ILE A 92 0.80 -5.55 -17.07
N MET A 93 1.48 -5.84 -15.95
CA MET A 93 1.89 -7.19 -15.58
C MET A 93 0.69 -8.13 -15.51
N ILE A 94 -0.36 -7.77 -14.76
CA ILE A 94 -1.57 -8.60 -14.61
C ILE A 94 -2.32 -8.72 -15.92
N TYR A 95 -2.41 -7.64 -16.71
CA TYR A 95 -3.03 -7.68 -18.03
C TYR A 95 -2.34 -8.70 -18.96
N LEU A 96 -1.03 -8.58 -19.12
CA LEU A 96 -0.25 -9.46 -20.00
C LEU A 96 -0.19 -10.90 -19.48
N TRP A 97 -0.17 -11.08 -18.16
CA TRP A 97 -0.10 -12.39 -17.53
C TRP A 97 -1.37 -13.20 -17.71
N HIS A 98 -2.57 -12.60 -17.47
CA HIS A 98 -3.82 -13.38 -17.42
C HIS A 98 -5.02 -12.73 -18.09
N LEU A 99 -5.07 -11.39 -18.23
CA LEU A 99 -6.28 -10.71 -18.70
C LEU A 99 -6.27 -10.42 -20.20
N LYS A 100 -5.16 -10.62 -20.90
CA LYS A 100 -5.05 -10.40 -22.35
C LYS A 100 -6.10 -11.16 -23.16
N PRO A 101 -6.44 -12.43 -22.86
CA PRO A 101 -7.49 -13.17 -23.59
C PRO A 101 -8.90 -12.59 -23.42
N MET A 102 -9.14 -11.80 -22.38
CA MET A 102 -10.44 -11.16 -22.12
C MET A 102 -10.69 -9.90 -22.97
N GLY A 103 -9.79 -9.57 -23.89
CA GLY A 103 -9.94 -8.45 -24.83
C GLY A 103 -10.16 -7.11 -24.12
N ARG A 104 -11.27 -6.43 -24.46
CA ARG A 104 -11.57 -5.07 -23.95
C ARG A 104 -11.72 -5.02 -22.43
N ILE A 105 -12.35 -6.00 -21.81
CA ILE A 105 -12.57 -6.05 -20.36
C ILE A 105 -11.24 -6.14 -19.62
N GLY A 106 -10.27 -6.90 -20.15
CA GLY A 106 -8.97 -7.09 -19.52
C GLY A 106 -8.14 -5.80 -19.44
N TRP A 107 -7.99 -5.07 -20.56
CA TRP A 107 -7.20 -3.83 -20.52
C TRP A 107 -7.92 -2.69 -19.81
N LEU A 108 -9.26 -2.65 -19.86
CA LEU A 108 -10.04 -1.69 -19.09
C LEU A 108 -9.88 -1.90 -17.57
N ALA A 109 -9.79 -3.14 -17.10
CA ALA A 109 -9.51 -3.43 -15.70
C ALA A 109 -8.11 -2.95 -15.27
N ALA A 110 -7.09 -3.17 -16.12
CA ALA A 110 -5.74 -2.68 -15.89
C ALA A 110 -5.69 -1.13 -15.86
N PHE A 111 -6.39 -0.49 -16.79
CA PHE A 111 -6.52 0.97 -16.81
C PHE A 111 -7.22 1.49 -15.56
N LEU A 112 -8.33 0.87 -15.14
CA LEU A 112 -9.07 1.27 -13.94
C LEU A 112 -8.19 1.17 -12.69
N TYR A 113 -7.39 0.10 -12.58
CA TYR A 113 -6.45 -0.06 -11.47
C TYR A 113 -5.45 1.10 -11.41
N MET A 114 -4.81 1.43 -12.53
CA MET A 114 -3.88 2.56 -12.62
C MET A 114 -4.59 3.90 -12.32
N ALA A 115 -5.77 4.13 -12.89
CA ALA A 115 -6.53 5.36 -12.69
C ALA A 115 -6.96 5.55 -11.22
N CYS A 116 -7.41 4.48 -10.55
CA CYS A 116 -7.74 4.51 -9.12
C CYS A 116 -6.49 4.79 -8.27
N GLY A 117 -5.34 4.25 -8.66
CA GLY A 117 -4.05 4.59 -8.03
C GLY A 117 -3.71 6.07 -8.17
N ALA A 118 -3.83 6.64 -9.38
CA ALA A 118 -3.60 8.05 -9.65
C ALA A 118 -4.53 8.96 -8.83
N LEU A 119 -5.84 8.66 -8.84
CA LEU A 119 -6.84 9.41 -8.06
C LEU A 119 -6.54 9.37 -6.56
N ARG A 120 -6.08 8.23 -6.06
CA ARG A 120 -5.66 8.09 -4.66
C ARG A 120 -4.46 8.96 -4.33
N LEU A 121 -3.41 8.97 -5.17
CA LEU A 121 -2.23 9.80 -4.98
C LEU A 121 -2.59 11.29 -5.03
N ALA A 122 -3.37 11.71 -6.01
CA ALA A 122 -3.87 13.09 -6.13
C ALA A 122 -4.65 13.52 -4.89
N ARG A 123 -5.56 12.66 -4.39
CA ARG A 123 -6.31 12.91 -3.16
C ARG A 123 -5.39 13.03 -1.94
N PHE A 124 -4.38 12.18 -1.83
CA PHE A 124 -3.41 12.22 -0.73
C PHE A 124 -2.62 13.53 -0.75
N ASN A 125 -2.08 13.93 -1.90
CA ASN A 125 -1.30 15.15 -2.05
C ASN A 125 -2.14 16.41 -1.77
N SER A 126 -3.41 16.43 -2.16
CA SER A 126 -4.32 17.55 -1.88
C SER A 126 -4.65 17.72 -0.39
N GLN A 127 -4.47 16.68 0.43
CA GLN A 127 -4.74 16.69 1.86
C GLN A 127 -3.49 16.92 2.72
N VAL A 128 -2.31 16.89 2.14
CA VAL A 128 -1.05 17.17 2.85
C VAL A 128 -1.06 18.61 3.35
N GLY A 129 -1.00 18.78 4.68
CA GLY A 129 -1.01 20.09 5.35
C GLY A 129 -2.36 20.57 5.89
N ILE A 130 -3.48 19.87 5.58
CA ILE A 130 -4.84 20.27 6.02
C ILE A 130 -5.34 19.40 7.17
N THR A 131 -4.92 18.14 7.25
CA THR A 131 -5.41 17.20 8.27
C THR A 131 -4.26 16.42 8.92
N SER A 132 -4.15 16.52 10.25
CA SER A 132 -3.41 15.58 11.08
C SER A 132 -4.22 14.30 11.23
N SER A 133 -4.29 13.43 10.23
CA SER A 133 -5.03 12.18 10.37
C SER A 133 -4.07 11.00 10.58
N ASP A 134 -4.21 10.33 11.72
CA ASP A 134 -3.50 9.09 12.07
C ASP A 134 -3.92 7.87 11.24
N HIS A 135 -4.82 8.04 10.26
CA HIS A 135 -5.38 6.95 9.47
C HIS A 135 -5.26 7.23 7.97
N PHE A 136 -4.73 6.27 7.23
CA PHE A 136 -4.81 6.27 5.78
C PHE A 136 -6.23 5.95 5.31
N VAL A 137 -6.78 6.80 4.47
CA VAL A 137 -8.09 6.57 3.82
C VAL A 137 -7.85 5.88 2.48
N GLY A 138 -8.43 4.69 2.31
CA GLY A 138 -8.22 3.82 1.16
C GLY A 138 -6.96 2.95 1.25
N LEU A 139 -6.91 1.90 0.40
CA LEU A 139 -5.78 0.98 0.32
C LEU A 139 -4.55 1.72 -0.23
N PRO A 140 -3.36 1.65 0.42
CA PRO A 140 -2.12 2.20 -0.12
C PRO A 140 -1.78 1.60 -1.49
N ILE A 141 -1.32 2.45 -2.45
CA ILE A 141 -0.98 1.98 -3.81
C ILE A 141 0.15 0.93 -3.80
N PRO A 142 1.21 1.05 -2.95
CA PRO A 142 2.21 -0.01 -2.83
C PRO A 142 1.64 -1.34 -2.31
N ALA A 143 0.60 -1.28 -1.45
CA ALA A 143 -0.03 -2.49 -0.94
C ALA A 143 -0.87 -3.21 -2.02
N GLY A 144 -1.58 -2.45 -2.86
CA GLY A 144 -2.27 -2.99 -4.03
C GLY A 144 -1.30 -3.64 -5.03
N ALA A 145 -0.18 -2.96 -5.31
CA ALA A 145 0.88 -3.48 -6.16
C ALA A 145 1.54 -4.74 -5.56
N GLY A 146 1.80 -4.72 -4.25
CA GLY A 146 2.32 -5.87 -3.51
C GLY A 146 1.38 -7.08 -3.59
N MET A 147 0.06 -6.88 -3.45
CA MET A 147 -0.92 -7.96 -3.61
C MET A 147 -0.90 -8.53 -5.04
N ALA A 148 -0.88 -7.69 -6.07
CA ALA A 148 -0.79 -8.12 -7.46
C ALA A 148 0.50 -8.89 -7.75
N ALA A 149 1.66 -8.39 -7.30
CA ALA A 149 2.95 -9.02 -7.49
C ALA A 149 3.07 -10.35 -6.74
N THR A 150 2.65 -10.39 -5.48
CA THR A 150 2.72 -11.62 -4.68
C THR A 150 1.74 -12.69 -5.17
N ALA A 151 0.60 -12.31 -5.76
CA ALA A 151 -0.31 -13.27 -6.42
C ALA A 151 0.38 -13.98 -7.60
N VAL A 152 1.12 -13.25 -8.44
CA VAL A 152 1.90 -13.85 -9.54
C VAL A 152 2.95 -14.83 -8.99
N LEU A 153 3.75 -14.41 -7.98
CA LEU A 153 4.77 -15.27 -7.38
C LEU A 153 4.19 -16.52 -6.71
N PHE A 154 3.04 -16.37 -6.05
CA PHE A 154 2.33 -17.47 -5.41
C PHE A 154 1.84 -18.50 -6.41
N CYS A 155 1.17 -18.05 -7.48
CA CYS A 155 0.66 -18.93 -8.53
C CYS A 155 1.80 -19.65 -9.27
N HIS A 156 2.90 -18.96 -9.53
CA HIS A 156 4.11 -19.53 -10.11
C HIS A 156 4.69 -20.63 -9.22
N LYS A 157 4.85 -20.34 -7.92
CA LYS A 157 5.39 -21.30 -6.95
C LYS A 157 4.58 -22.58 -6.85
N LEU A 158 3.24 -22.49 -6.98
CA LEU A 158 2.34 -23.64 -6.94
C LEU A 158 2.16 -24.34 -8.31
N GLY A 159 2.70 -23.77 -9.39
CA GLY A 159 2.52 -24.30 -10.74
C GLY A 159 1.07 -24.28 -11.23
N ILE A 160 0.25 -23.35 -10.70
CA ILE A 160 -1.18 -23.24 -11.03
C ILE A 160 -1.50 -22.11 -12.01
N GLU A 161 -0.50 -21.45 -12.57
CA GLU A 161 -0.66 -20.29 -13.45
C GLU A 161 -1.66 -20.54 -14.58
N THR A 162 -1.54 -21.67 -15.26
CA THR A 162 -2.42 -22.01 -16.38
C THR A 162 -3.81 -22.52 -15.98
N LYS A 163 -4.00 -22.84 -14.70
CA LYS A 163 -5.26 -23.42 -14.16
C LYS A 163 -6.19 -22.37 -13.60
N ILE A 164 -5.69 -21.15 -13.35
CA ILE A 164 -6.49 -20.08 -12.76
C ILE A 164 -7.40 -19.49 -13.83
N ASN A 165 -8.70 -19.43 -13.50
CA ASN A 165 -9.64 -18.75 -14.37
C ASN A 165 -9.36 -17.24 -14.35
N PRO A 166 -9.18 -16.57 -15.51
CA PRO A 166 -8.96 -15.14 -15.62
C PRO A 166 -9.97 -14.27 -14.87
N ILE A 167 -11.18 -14.78 -14.66
CA ILE A 167 -12.23 -14.07 -13.91
C ILE A 167 -11.80 -13.80 -12.46
N PHE A 168 -11.11 -14.72 -11.79
CA PHE A 168 -10.64 -14.47 -10.42
C PHE A 168 -9.61 -13.34 -10.36
N ILE A 169 -8.72 -13.29 -11.34
CA ILE A 169 -7.71 -12.23 -11.45
C ILE A 169 -8.37 -10.89 -11.80
N LEU A 170 -9.37 -10.90 -12.67
CA LEU A 170 -10.19 -9.74 -13.00
C LEU A 170 -10.88 -9.18 -11.76
N VAL A 171 -11.57 -10.03 -11.00
CA VAL A 171 -12.27 -9.64 -9.76
C VAL A 171 -11.29 -9.10 -8.73
N MET A 172 -10.14 -9.74 -8.56
CA MET A 172 -9.08 -9.25 -7.68
C MET A 172 -8.65 -7.83 -8.07
N LEU A 173 -8.41 -7.56 -9.35
CA LEU A 173 -7.96 -6.26 -9.82
C LEU A 173 -9.03 -5.17 -9.61
N TYR A 174 -10.33 -5.48 -9.88
CA TYR A 174 -11.44 -4.58 -9.59
C TYR A 174 -11.58 -4.29 -8.09
N LEU A 175 -11.44 -5.32 -7.23
CA LEU A 175 -11.49 -5.15 -5.77
C LEU A 175 -10.36 -4.23 -5.28
N LEU A 176 -9.13 -4.44 -5.76
CA LEU A 176 -8.00 -3.58 -5.41
C LEU A 176 -8.24 -2.14 -5.85
N SER A 177 -8.73 -1.93 -7.08
CA SER A 177 -9.07 -0.61 -7.61
C SER A 177 -10.11 0.09 -6.73
N PHE A 178 -11.19 -0.60 -6.39
CA PHE A 178 -12.24 -0.08 -5.52
C PHE A 178 -11.71 0.25 -4.12
N LEU A 179 -10.88 -0.61 -3.52
CA LEU A 179 -10.31 -0.40 -2.20
C LEU A 179 -9.38 0.82 -2.15
N MET A 180 -8.65 1.12 -3.23
CA MET A 180 -7.78 2.30 -3.32
C MET A 180 -8.58 3.61 -3.21
N VAL A 181 -9.73 3.71 -3.87
CA VAL A 181 -10.57 4.93 -3.87
C VAL A 181 -11.55 4.96 -2.70
N SER A 182 -11.76 3.84 -2.03
CA SER A 182 -12.72 3.73 -0.91
C SER A 182 -12.36 4.64 0.26
N THR A 183 -13.35 4.93 1.10
CA THR A 183 -13.19 5.67 2.36
C THR A 183 -12.87 4.75 3.54
N ILE A 184 -12.48 3.51 3.29
CA ILE A 184 -12.12 2.53 4.31
C ILE A 184 -10.83 2.97 4.98
N LYS A 185 -10.84 3.06 6.31
CA LYS A 185 -9.64 3.41 7.09
C LYS A 185 -8.76 2.18 7.24
N TYR A 186 -7.52 2.26 6.77
CA TYR A 186 -6.49 1.26 7.02
C TYR A 186 -5.62 1.71 8.20
N ASN A 187 -5.31 0.78 9.11
CA ASN A 187 -4.41 1.10 10.22
C ASN A 187 -3.01 1.37 9.68
N SER A 188 -2.49 2.54 10.01
CA SER A 188 -1.05 2.77 9.87
C SER A 188 -0.32 1.90 10.90
N PHE A 189 0.70 1.15 10.47
CA PHE A 189 1.59 0.36 11.35
C PHE A 189 2.38 1.23 12.37
N LYS A 190 2.03 2.51 12.52
CA LYS A 190 2.69 3.45 13.45
C LYS A 190 2.46 3.17 14.93
N ARG A 191 1.56 2.23 15.31
CA ARG A 191 1.41 1.87 16.72
C ARG A 191 2.57 0.99 17.19
N ALA A 192 3.72 1.63 17.42
CA ALA A 192 4.86 1.08 18.15
C ALA A 192 4.52 0.65 19.59
N GLU A 193 3.30 0.84 20.06
CA GLU A 193 2.83 0.40 21.37
C GLU A 193 2.74 -1.13 21.50
N LEU A 194 2.64 -1.87 20.38
CA LEU A 194 2.68 -3.33 20.39
C LEU A 194 4.03 -3.89 20.88
N PHE A 195 5.11 -3.13 20.74
CA PHE A 195 6.45 -3.54 21.21
C PHE A 195 6.69 -3.28 22.70
N LYS A 196 5.84 -2.50 23.38
CA LYS A 196 6.00 -2.18 24.81
C LYS A 196 5.62 -3.30 25.77
N LYS A 197 4.91 -4.35 25.32
CA LYS A 197 4.62 -5.58 26.08
C LYS A 197 4.95 -6.79 25.21
N MET A 198 6.24 -7.04 24.98
CA MET A 198 6.66 -8.27 24.33
C MET A 198 6.54 -9.43 25.33
N ASN A 199 5.40 -10.11 25.29
CA ASN A 199 5.26 -11.42 25.95
C ASN A 199 6.11 -12.44 25.20
N PHE A 200 6.70 -13.41 25.91
CA PHE A 200 7.51 -14.49 25.34
C PHE A 200 6.82 -15.14 24.12
N ASN A 201 5.52 -15.33 24.16
CA ASN A 201 4.72 -15.90 23.07
C ASN A 201 4.80 -15.04 21.77
N VAL A 202 4.83 -13.71 21.91
CA VAL A 202 4.97 -12.80 20.75
C VAL A 202 6.33 -12.93 20.11
N LEU A 203 7.40 -13.10 20.91
CA LEU A 203 8.75 -13.33 20.42
C LEU A 203 8.83 -14.65 19.64
N VAL A 204 8.34 -15.75 20.22
CA VAL A 204 8.30 -17.06 19.56
C VAL A 204 7.52 -17.01 18.25
N THR A 205 6.32 -16.41 18.27
CA THR A 205 5.49 -16.24 17.05
C THR A 205 6.23 -15.43 15.97
N SER A 206 6.93 -14.36 16.37
CA SER A 206 7.70 -13.55 15.42
C SER A 206 8.85 -14.34 14.78
N ILE A 207 9.54 -15.18 15.55
CA ILE A 207 10.60 -16.05 15.03
C ILE A 207 10.02 -17.10 14.08
N LEU A 208 8.89 -17.74 14.43
CA LEU A 208 8.24 -18.71 13.56
C LEU A 208 7.79 -18.08 12.24
N VAL A 209 7.21 -16.87 12.29
CA VAL A 209 6.84 -16.11 11.09
C VAL A 209 8.06 -15.79 10.24
N LEU A 210 9.20 -15.38 10.85
CA LEU A 210 10.44 -15.13 10.14
C LEU A 210 10.99 -16.39 9.47
N ILE A 211 10.97 -17.53 10.16
CA ILE A 211 11.39 -18.82 9.60
C ILE A 211 10.49 -19.21 8.42
N PHE A 212 9.15 -19.02 8.54
CA PHE A 212 8.23 -19.31 7.47
C PHE A 212 8.45 -18.41 6.24
N ILE A 213 8.70 -17.10 6.44
CA ILE A 213 9.04 -16.16 5.37
C ILE A 213 10.35 -16.59 4.68
N ALA A 214 11.37 -16.99 5.44
CA ALA A 214 12.64 -17.43 4.88
C ALA A 214 12.53 -18.74 4.10
N ALA A 215 11.70 -19.69 4.58
CA ALA A 215 11.48 -20.97 3.94
C ALA A 215 10.63 -20.88 2.66
N GLN A 216 9.59 -20.07 2.65
CA GLN A 216 8.61 -19.96 1.56
C GLN A 216 8.20 -18.50 1.30
N PRO A 217 9.13 -17.64 0.80
CA PRO A 217 8.90 -16.20 0.71
C PRO A 217 7.69 -15.84 -0.16
N SER A 218 7.47 -16.53 -1.29
CA SER A 218 6.36 -16.24 -2.19
C SER A 218 5.00 -16.49 -1.52
N VAL A 219 4.89 -17.57 -0.76
CA VAL A 219 3.65 -17.94 -0.05
C VAL A 219 3.40 -17.00 1.11
N ALA A 220 4.44 -16.74 1.92
CA ALA A 220 4.34 -15.88 3.08
C ALA A 220 3.97 -14.44 2.71
N LEU A 221 4.63 -13.87 1.70
CA LEU A 221 4.33 -12.52 1.20
C LEU A 221 2.92 -12.40 0.66
N PHE A 222 2.42 -13.43 -0.06
CA PHE A 222 1.05 -13.44 -0.56
C PHE A 222 0.02 -13.40 0.58
N PHE A 223 0.15 -14.28 1.58
CA PHE A 223 -0.78 -14.28 2.71
C PHE A 223 -0.68 -13.00 3.55
N LEU A 224 0.50 -12.43 3.71
CA LEU A 224 0.70 -11.16 4.40
C LEU A 224 0.00 -10.00 3.65
N ALA A 225 0.16 -9.93 2.33
CA ALA A 225 -0.51 -8.94 1.49
C ALA A 225 -2.04 -9.14 1.52
N LEU A 226 -2.51 -10.37 1.41
CA LEU A 226 -3.92 -10.72 1.48
C LEU A 226 -4.55 -10.32 2.82
N PHE A 227 -3.89 -10.65 3.94
CA PHE A 227 -4.34 -10.27 5.27
C PHE A 227 -4.41 -8.74 5.43
N TYR A 228 -3.39 -8.02 4.94
CA TYR A 228 -3.39 -6.56 4.98
C TYR A 228 -4.54 -5.97 4.16
N VAL A 229 -4.76 -6.43 2.93
CA VAL A 229 -5.86 -5.97 2.07
C VAL A 229 -7.22 -6.27 2.69
N ALA A 230 -7.40 -7.46 3.27
CA ALA A 230 -8.65 -7.89 3.91
C ALA A 230 -8.91 -7.15 5.24
N SER A 231 -7.88 -6.68 5.94
CA SER A 231 -8.01 -6.04 7.25
C SER A 231 -8.87 -4.78 7.24
N GLY A 232 -8.79 -3.97 6.16
CA GLY A 232 -9.59 -2.76 6.00
C GLY A 232 -11.10 -3.02 6.00
N PRO A 233 -11.63 -3.82 5.06
CA PRO A 233 -13.05 -4.19 5.03
C PRO A 233 -13.51 -4.85 6.32
N LEU A 234 -12.74 -5.79 6.89
CA LEU A 234 -13.08 -6.48 8.13
C LEU A 234 -13.25 -5.52 9.32
N MET A 235 -12.35 -4.55 9.48
CA MET A 235 -12.47 -3.54 10.53
C MET A 235 -13.70 -2.65 10.35
N ARG A 236 -14.04 -2.29 9.12
CA ARG A 236 -15.25 -1.49 8.83
C ARG A 236 -16.51 -2.26 9.19
N PHE A 237 -16.60 -3.54 8.85
CA PHE A 237 -17.73 -4.40 9.21
C PHE A 237 -17.88 -4.53 10.75
N LYS A 238 -16.77 -4.75 11.47
CA LYS A 238 -16.79 -4.84 12.93
C LYS A 238 -17.29 -3.56 13.57
N HIS A 239 -16.78 -2.41 13.13
CA HIS A 239 -17.19 -1.11 13.68
C HIS A 239 -18.66 -0.77 13.39
N HIS A 240 -19.15 -1.14 12.20
CA HIS A 240 -20.57 -0.97 11.84
C HIS A 240 -21.47 -1.82 12.74
N ARG A 241 -21.14 -3.10 12.94
CA ARG A 241 -21.86 -3.99 13.87
C ARG A 241 -21.89 -3.47 15.30
N GLU A 242 -20.78 -2.95 15.80
CA GLU A 242 -20.71 -2.38 17.16
C GLU A 242 -21.60 -1.13 17.30
N LYS A 243 -21.64 -0.25 16.28
CA LYS A 243 -22.53 0.92 16.28
C LYS A 243 -24.00 0.51 16.28
N THR A 244 -24.38 -0.43 15.42
CA THR A 244 -25.76 -0.94 15.37
C THR A 244 -26.17 -1.58 16.69
N ARG A 245 -25.28 -2.38 17.31
CA ARG A 245 -25.55 -3.01 18.61
C ARG A 245 -25.70 -2.00 19.76
N LYS A 246 -24.93 -0.90 19.74
CA LYS A 246 -25.07 0.17 20.71
C LYS A 246 -26.38 0.94 20.52
N ALA A 247 -26.74 1.25 19.28
CA ALA A 247 -28.01 1.94 18.96
C ALA A 247 -29.23 1.12 19.42
N LEU A 248 -29.25 -0.18 19.17
CA LEU A 248 -30.30 -1.09 19.65
C LEU A 248 -30.41 -1.09 21.16
N LYS A 249 -29.28 -1.22 21.89
CA LYS A 249 -29.31 -1.19 23.37
C LYS A 249 -29.79 0.13 23.94
N THR A 250 -29.56 1.25 23.29
CA THR A 250 -30.04 2.57 23.72
C THR A 250 -31.54 2.73 23.45
N SER A 251 -32.08 2.14 22.38
CA SER A 251 -33.50 2.10 22.05
C SER A 251 -34.25 1.28 23.09
N ASP A 252 -33.78 0.06 23.41
CA ASP A 252 -34.37 -0.83 24.39
C ASP A 252 -34.39 -0.21 25.80
N ALA A 253 -33.33 0.52 26.17
CA ALA A 253 -33.25 1.21 27.46
C ALA A 253 -34.25 2.40 27.60
N ASN A 254 -34.48 3.11 26.48
CA ASN A 254 -35.46 4.21 26.44
C ASN A 254 -36.93 3.69 26.50
N GLU A 255 -37.23 2.56 25.87
CA GLU A 255 -38.57 1.94 25.95
C GLU A 255 -38.88 1.43 27.32
N GLN A 256 -37.90 0.86 28.04
CA GLN A 256 -38.07 0.40 29.43
C GLN A 256 -38.19 1.54 30.45
N GLY A 257 -37.64 2.73 30.17
CA GLY A 257 -37.72 3.92 31.01
C GLY A 257 -39.00 4.76 30.84
N SER A 258 -39.80 4.47 29.80
CA SER A 258 -41.03 5.23 29.46
C SER A 258 -42.34 4.51 29.85
N SER A 259 -42.29 3.44 30.66
CA SER A 259 -43.50 2.81 31.21
C SER A 259 -44.06 3.70 32.31
N PRO A 260 -45.24 4.31 32.16
CA PRO A 260 -45.85 5.13 33.18
C PRO A 260 -46.42 4.22 34.31
N ILE A 261 -46.18 4.64 35.53
CA ILE A 261 -46.81 4.13 36.76
C ILE A 261 -48.27 4.52 36.79
#